data_788fb24aa9696b45c4a82e4994346d49
#
_entry.id   788fb24aa9696b45c4a82e4994346d49
#
_cell.length_a   1.000
_cell.length_b   1.000
_cell.length_c   1.000
_cell.angle_alpha   90.00
_cell.angle_beta   90.00
_cell.angle_gamma   90.00
#
_symmetry.space_group_name_H-M   'P 1'
#
loop_
_entity.id
_entity.type
_entity.pdbx_description
1 polymer ?
#
loop_
_entity_poly.entity_id
_entity_poly.type
_entity_poly.pdbx_seq_one_letter_code
_entity_poly.pdbx_strand_id
1 'polypeptide(L)'
;SRCAALLLPHDTLAIVPLVQDVTELGADDPKDIPLLEQVPYMPSFVLSFRDDIDEHIHNVRDCVFLPGFQNPTLAVLYESQLTWTGSLTQARRTMQVCFVTLDLTVTKYPVTVTSDALPYDALYLVACPESLGGVLVVTPSSLMHLDQTARMVGVSVNGWTDQTTPDIGLR
;
A
#
# COMPACT_ATOMS: atom_id res chain seq x y z
N SER A 1 0.56 -1.63 -16.38
CA SER A 1 0.08 -2.91 -15.85
C SER A 1 -1.19 -2.68 -15.02
N ARG A 2 -2.11 -3.65 -15.00
CA ARG A 2 -3.35 -3.59 -14.22
C ARG A 2 -3.48 -4.88 -13.41
N CYS A 3 -3.90 -4.76 -12.15
CA CYS A 3 -4.21 -5.90 -11.31
C CYS A 3 -5.32 -5.53 -10.32
N ALA A 4 -5.97 -6.55 -9.77
CA ALA A 4 -6.78 -6.43 -8.56
C ALA A 4 -6.00 -7.03 -7.39
N ALA A 5 -6.19 -6.49 -6.21
CA ALA A 5 -5.57 -6.97 -4.99
C ALA A 5 -6.63 -7.19 -3.90
N LEU A 6 -6.48 -8.26 -3.14
CA LEU A 6 -7.35 -8.59 -2.02
C LEU A 6 -6.48 -8.82 -0.78
N LEU A 7 -6.68 -7.99 0.23
CA LEU A 7 -6.02 -8.18 1.52
C LEU A 7 -6.62 -9.40 2.22
N LEU A 8 -5.77 -10.33 2.59
CA LEU A 8 -6.11 -11.57 3.27
C LEU A 8 -5.59 -11.56 4.72
N PRO A 9 -6.08 -12.44 5.59
CA PRO A 9 -5.52 -12.62 6.93
C PRO A 9 -4.03 -12.96 6.92
N HIS A 10 -3.37 -12.69 8.05
CA HIS A 10 -1.94 -12.98 8.27
C HIS A 10 -0.99 -12.19 7.36
N ASP A 11 -1.32 -10.92 7.12
CA ASP A 11 -0.49 -9.99 6.34
C ASP A 11 -0.13 -10.55 4.95
N THR A 12 -1.12 -11.12 4.27
CA THR A 12 -0.99 -11.65 2.92
C THR A 12 -1.88 -10.90 1.93
N LEU A 13 -1.46 -10.86 0.68
CA LEU A 13 -2.15 -10.16 -0.39
C LEU A 13 -2.31 -11.09 -1.60
N ALA A 14 -3.55 -11.36 -2.00
CA ALA A 14 -3.82 -12.03 -3.26
C ALA A 14 -3.81 -11.01 -4.39
N ILE A 15 -3.00 -11.27 -5.41
CA ILE A 15 -2.88 -10.44 -6.61
C ILE A 15 -3.49 -11.19 -7.79
N VAL A 16 -4.39 -10.52 -8.48
CA VAL A 16 -5.00 -11.02 -9.72
C VAL A 16 -4.58 -10.09 -10.86
N PRO A 17 -3.57 -10.47 -11.65
CA PRO A 17 -3.15 -9.68 -12.81
C PRO A 17 -4.29 -9.58 -13.84
N LEU A 18 -4.55 -8.37 -14.34
CA LEU A 18 -5.51 -8.11 -15.41
C LEU A 18 -4.76 -7.85 -16.72
N VAL A 19 -3.68 -8.58 -16.94
CA VAL A 19 -2.80 -8.52 -18.10
C VAL A 19 -2.77 -9.90 -18.74
N GLN A 20 -2.93 -9.95 -20.06
CA GLN A 20 -2.82 -11.18 -20.83
C GLN A 20 -1.36 -11.61 -20.95
N ASP A 21 -1.12 -12.91 -20.83
CA ASP A 21 0.22 -13.47 -20.98
C ASP A 21 0.54 -13.65 -22.47
N VAL A 22 1.21 -12.65 -23.05
CA VAL A 22 1.64 -12.68 -24.44
C VAL A 22 2.99 -13.38 -24.64
N THR A 23 3.63 -13.86 -23.60
CA THR A 23 4.96 -14.51 -23.70
C THR A 23 4.90 -15.92 -24.29
N GLU A 24 3.75 -16.60 -24.23
CA GLU A 24 3.54 -17.91 -24.87
C GLU A 24 3.23 -17.82 -26.37
N LEU A 25 2.99 -16.62 -26.89
CA LEU A 25 2.81 -16.41 -28.33
C LEU A 25 4.15 -16.39 -29.02
N GLY A 26 4.72 -17.58 -29.23
CA GLY A 26 5.82 -17.80 -30.16
C GLY A 26 5.39 -17.42 -31.58
N ALA A 27 5.46 -16.13 -31.87
CA ALA A 27 5.10 -15.58 -33.17
C ALA A 27 6.23 -15.84 -34.18
N ASP A 28 6.36 -17.07 -34.68
CA ASP A 28 7.15 -17.35 -35.87
C ASP A 28 6.42 -17.02 -37.18
N ASP A 29 5.13 -16.72 -37.11
CA ASP A 29 4.36 -16.36 -38.31
C ASP A 29 3.26 -15.29 -38.01
N PRO A 30 3.27 -14.11 -38.68
CA PRO A 30 2.28 -13.05 -38.43
C PRO A 30 0.83 -13.43 -38.80
N LYS A 31 0.58 -14.63 -39.29
CA LYS A 31 -0.75 -15.16 -39.60
C LYS A 31 -1.38 -15.96 -38.45
N ASP A 32 -0.58 -16.35 -37.45
CA ASP A 32 -1.01 -17.19 -36.36
C ASP A 32 -1.22 -16.39 -35.04
N ILE A 33 -1.42 -15.06 -35.15
CA ILE A 33 -1.76 -14.25 -33.94
C ILE A 33 -3.19 -14.67 -33.54
N PRO A 34 -3.36 -15.44 -32.46
CA PRO A 34 -4.69 -15.74 -31.95
C PRO A 34 -5.41 -14.43 -31.64
N LEU A 35 -6.72 -14.42 -31.90
CA LEU A 35 -7.55 -13.28 -31.50
C LEU A 35 -7.26 -12.99 -30.02
N LEU A 36 -7.03 -11.74 -29.65
CA LEU A 36 -6.71 -11.29 -28.28
C LEU A 36 -7.63 -11.90 -27.21
N GLU A 37 -8.84 -12.28 -27.58
CA GLU A 37 -9.81 -12.97 -26.74
C GLU A 37 -9.40 -14.39 -26.32
N GLN A 38 -8.41 -15.01 -26.98
CA GLN A 38 -7.95 -16.37 -26.70
C GLN A 38 -6.66 -16.41 -25.86
N VAL A 39 -6.04 -15.27 -25.59
CA VAL A 39 -4.82 -15.20 -24.77
C VAL A 39 -5.19 -15.26 -23.30
N PRO A 40 -4.67 -16.24 -22.53
CA PRO A 40 -4.97 -16.34 -21.10
C PRO A 40 -4.42 -15.15 -20.33
N TYR A 41 -5.07 -14.81 -19.24
CA TYR A 41 -4.53 -13.85 -18.27
C TYR A 41 -3.38 -14.49 -17.48
N MET A 42 -2.44 -13.67 -17.04
CA MET A 42 -1.38 -14.12 -16.13
C MET A 42 -1.98 -14.76 -14.86
N PRO A 43 -1.37 -15.81 -14.31
CA PRO A 43 -1.89 -16.50 -13.15
C PRO A 43 -1.95 -15.56 -11.93
N SER A 44 -2.98 -15.75 -11.11
CA SER A 44 -3.06 -15.10 -9.80
C SER A 44 -2.08 -15.75 -8.82
N PHE A 45 -1.58 -14.95 -7.88
CA PHE A 45 -0.66 -15.42 -6.85
C PHE A 45 -0.92 -14.71 -5.52
N VAL A 46 -0.36 -15.29 -4.46
CA VAL A 46 -0.42 -14.70 -3.12
C VAL A 46 0.99 -14.30 -2.72
N LEU A 47 1.14 -13.11 -2.16
CA LEU A 47 2.38 -12.64 -1.58
C LEU A 47 2.20 -12.34 -0.09
N SER A 48 3.25 -12.58 0.69
CA SER A 48 3.36 -12.22 2.08
C SER A 48 4.04 -10.85 2.18
N PHE A 49 3.41 -9.90 2.88
CA PHE A 49 4.06 -8.60 3.10
C PHE A 49 5.38 -8.74 3.84
N ARG A 50 5.43 -9.65 4.80
CA ARG A 50 6.59 -9.85 5.65
C ARG A 50 7.72 -10.61 4.94
N ASP A 51 7.38 -11.67 4.22
CA ASP A 51 8.40 -12.56 3.64
C ASP A 51 8.89 -12.09 2.27
N ASP A 52 7.99 -11.46 1.48
CA ASP A 52 8.26 -11.07 0.10
C ASP A 52 8.62 -9.59 -0.06
N ILE A 53 8.27 -8.73 0.91
CA ILE A 53 8.46 -7.27 0.82
C ILE A 53 9.42 -6.77 1.90
N ASP A 54 9.02 -6.79 3.18
CA ASP A 54 9.82 -6.30 4.30
C ASP A 54 9.42 -6.99 5.62
N GLU A 55 10.39 -7.57 6.32
CA GLU A 55 10.19 -8.29 7.58
C GLU A 55 9.59 -7.44 8.71
N HIS A 56 9.63 -6.12 8.60
CA HIS A 56 9.08 -5.18 9.58
C HIS A 56 7.60 -4.87 9.36
N ILE A 57 7.00 -5.35 8.28
CA ILE A 57 5.57 -5.15 8.01
C ILE A 57 4.76 -6.16 8.82
N HIS A 58 4.03 -5.68 9.83
CA HIS A 58 3.18 -6.47 10.69
C HIS A 58 1.78 -5.87 10.79
N ASN A 59 0.79 -6.71 11.03
CA ASN A 59 -0.59 -6.30 11.30
C ASN A 59 -1.07 -5.25 10.30
N VAL A 60 -1.02 -5.59 9.00
CA VAL A 60 -1.50 -4.72 7.93
C VAL A 60 -2.97 -4.40 8.16
N ARG A 61 -3.27 -3.11 8.34
CA ARG A 61 -4.64 -2.64 8.60
C ARG A 61 -5.40 -2.33 7.34
N ASP A 62 -4.70 -1.73 6.36
CA ASP A 62 -5.34 -1.32 5.12
C ASP A 62 -4.30 -1.19 4.01
N CYS A 63 -4.75 -1.34 2.78
CA CYS A 63 -3.94 -1.07 1.60
C CYS A 63 -4.80 -0.50 0.47
N VAL A 64 -4.23 0.43 -0.28
CA VAL A 64 -4.93 1.09 -1.39
C VAL A 64 -3.99 1.33 -2.56
N PHE A 65 -4.50 1.15 -3.80
CA PHE A 65 -3.75 1.50 -4.99
C PHE A 65 -3.64 3.01 -5.17
N LEU A 66 -2.43 3.45 -5.49
CA LEU A 66 -2.14 4.85 -5.81
C LEU A 66 -2.23 5.06 -7.33
N PRO A 67 -2.96 6.09 -7.79
CA PRO A 67 -3.03 6.45 -9.21
C PRO A 67 -1.74 7.14 -9.68
N GLY A 68 -1.54 7.20 -11.01
CA GLY A 68 -0.44 7.94 -11.63
C GLY A 68 0.88 7.18 -11.77
N PHE A 69 0.95 5.93 -11.39
CA PHE A 69 2.15 5.08 -11.54
C PHE A 69 2.05 4.17 -12.76
N GLN A 70 3.18 3.92 -13.42
CA GLN A 70 3.24 2.98 -14.55
C GLN A 70 2.99 1.54 -14.10
N ASN A 71 3.63 1.13 -13.02
CA ASN A 71 3.36 -0.14 -12.36
C ASN A 71 2.35 0.06 -11.22
N PRO A 72 1.49 -0.93 -10.94
CA PRO A 72 0.60 -0.87 -9.80
C PRO A 72 1.39 -0.59 -8.52
N THR A 73 1.05 0.47 -7.83
CA THR A 73 1.71 0.87 -6.58
C THR A 73 0.67 0.91 -5.47
N LEU A 74 0.96 0.24 -4.37
CA LEU A 74 0.13 0.17 -3.18
C LEU A 74 0.69 1.08 -2.10
N ALA A 75 -0.16 1.84 -1.43
CA ALA A 75 0.11 2.33 -0.09
C ALA A 75 -0.39 1.29 0.90
N VAL A 76 0.43 0.93 1.88
CA VAL A 76 0.17 -0.09 2.89
C VAL A 76 0.29 0.53 4.26
N LEU A 77 -0.77 0.47 5.06
CA LEU A 77 -0.79 0.90 6.46
C LEU A 77 -0.57 -0.32 7.35
N TYR A 78 0.50 -0.30 8.13
CA TYR A 78 0.92 -1.42 8.93
C TYR A 78 1.48 -1.02 10.28
N GLU A 79 1.58 -1.97 11.19
CA GLU A 79 2.22 -1.79 12.49
C GLU A 79 3.71 -2.10 12.38
N SER A 80 4.55 -1.07 12.51
CA SER A 80 6.01 -1.21 12.44
C SER A 80 6.64 -1.63 13.76
N GLN A 81 5.93 -1.37 14.87
CA GLN A 81 6.33 -1.75 16.21
C GLN A 81 5.20 -2.51 16.87
N LEU A 82 5.41 -3.80 17.08
CA LEU A 82 4.44 -4.63 17.79
C LEU A 82 4.21 -4.07 19.19
N THR A 83 2.96 -3.81 19.53
CA THR A 83 2.61 -3.20 20.80
C THR A 83 1.40 -3.90 21.42
N TRP A 84 1.17 -3.61 22.69
CA TRP A 84 0.00 -4.08 23.44
C TRP A 84 -0.61 -2.91 24.21
N THR A 85 -1.83 -3.06 24.66
CA THR A 85 -2.62 -1.99 25.28
C THR A 85 -1.87 -1.25 26.42
N GLY A 86 -1.11 -1.97 27.23
CA GLY A 86 -0.33 -1.36 28.32
C GLY A 86 0.86 -0.53 27.86
N SER A 87 1.40 -0.81 26.66
CA SER A 87 2.53 -0.07 26.06
C SER A 87 2.10 1.21 25.34
N LEU A 88 0.83 1.33 24.95
CA LEU A 88 0.32 2.49 24.21
C LEU A 88 0.44 3.82 24.96
N THR A 89 0.56 3.79 26.28
CA THR A 89 0.83 5.00 27.08
C THR A 89 2.23 5.58 26.84
N GLN A 90 3.19 4.74 26.43
CA GLN A 90 4.59 5.10 26.17
C GLN A 90 4.91 5.14 24.67
N ALA A 91 4.39 4.17 23.92
CA ALA A 91 4.60 4.03 22.47
C ALA A 91 3.32 4.38 21.70
N ARG A 92 3.08 5.67 21.49
CA ARG A 92 1.87 6.15 20.81
C ARG A 92 1.97 6.14 19.28
N ARG A 93 3.16 5.96 18.74
CA ARG A 93 3.46 5.97 17.30
C ARG A 93 3.98 4.61 16.89
N THR A 94 3.09 3.73 16.53
CA THR A 94 3.42 2.33 16.19
C THR A 94 3.10 1.97 14.75
N MET A 95 2.37 2.84 14.07
CA MET A 95 1.97 2.63 12.68
C MET A 95 2.91 3.32 11.70
N GLN A 96 2.99 2.79 10.50
CA GLN A 96 3.66 3.41 9.35
C GLN A 96 2.88 3.16 8.08
N VAL A 97 3.16 3.97 7.07
CA VAL A 97 2.71 3.74 5.69
C VAL A 97 3.94 3.56 4.82
N CYS A 98 3.94 2.54 3.99
CA CYS A 98 4.92 2.41 2.92
C CYS A 98 4.23 2.32 1.55
N PHE A 99 4.97 2.73 0.51
CA PHE A 99 4.55 2.55 -0.88
C PHE A 99 5.33 1.41 -1.50
N VAL A 100 4.61 0.43 -1.99
CA VAL A 100 5.15 -0.80 -2.58
C VAL A 100 4.77 -0.83 -4.05
N THR A 101 5.76 -0.91 -4.91
CA THR A 101 5.53 -1.06 -6.35
C THR A 101 5.49 -2.53 -6.72
N LEU A 102 4.39 -2.96 -7.36
CA LEU A 102 4.22 -4.33 -7.82
C LEU A 102 4.75 -4.47 -9.24
N ASP A 103 5.95 -5.01 -9.39
CA ASP A 103 6.43 -5.43 -10.71
C ASP A 103 5.97 -6.87 -10.97
N LEU A 104 4.92 -7.00 -11.78
CA LEU A 104 4.30 -8.28 -12.07
C LEU A 104 5.15 -9.14 -13.02
N THR A 105 6.17 -8.56 -13.68
CA THR A 105 7.00 -9.27 -14.65
C THR A 105 8.23 -9.88 -14.02
N VAL A 106 8.81 -9.22 -13.01
CA VAL A 106 10.07 -9.61 -12.38
C VAL A 106 9.85 -10.19 -10.98
N THR A 107 8.60 -10.20 -10.50
CA THR A 107 8.22 -10.63 -9.14
C THR A 107 9.06 -9.95 -8.04
N LYS A 108 9.30 -8.65 -8.22
CA LYS A 108 9.97 -7.81 -7.23
C LYS A 108 9.01 -6.74 -6.73
N TYR A 109 9.05 -6.48 -5.44
CA TYR A 109 8.12 -5.59 -4.75
C TYR A 109 8.87 -4.53 -3.93
N PRO A 110 9.60 -3.61 -4.58
CA PRO A 110 10.41 -2.63 -3.87
C PRO A 110 9.52 -1.66 -3.09
N VAL A 111 9.93 -1.37 -1.86
CA VAL A 111 9.42 -0.26 -1.07
C VAL A 111 10.10 1.02 -1.55
N THR A 112 9.31 1.98 -2.02
CA THR A 112 9.80 3.24 -2.60
C THR A 112 9.72 4.42 -1.65
N VAL A 113 8.74 4.40 -0.76
CA VAL A 113 8.51 5.44 0.25
C VAL A 113 8.15 4.77 1.57
N THR A 114 8.65 5.31 2.67
CA THR A 114 8.24 4.93 4.03
C THR A 114 8.00 6.20 4.81
N SER A 115 6.86 6.28 5.50
CA SER A 115 6.51 7.43 6.34
C SER A 115 7.29 7.43 7.65
N ASP A 116 7.31 8.57 8.32
CA ASP A 116 7.59 8.61 9.75
C ASP A 116 6.53 7.83 10.54
N ALA A 117 6.84 7.56 11.81
CA ALA A 117 5.93 6.83 12.68
C ALA A 117 4.61 7.59 12.89
N LEU A 118 3.50 6.91 12.64
CA LEU A 118 2.14 7.41 12.71
C LEU A 118 1.46 6.99 14.02
N PRO A 119 0.39 7.67 14.44
CA PRO A 119 -0.39 7.28 15.60
C PRO A 119 -0.90 5.84 15.53
N TYR A 120 -0.93 5.19 16.67
CA TYR A 120 -1.42 3.80 16.81
C TYR A 120 -2.90 3.64 16.38
N ASP A 121 -3.67 4.72 16.40
CA ASP A 121 -5.10 4.77 16.06
C ASP A 121 -5.36 5.09 14.59
N ALA A 122 -4.35 5.05 13.71
CA ALA A 122 -4.54 5.13 12.28
C ALA A 122 -5.46 4.00 11.80
N LEU A 123 -6.55 4.34 11.07
CA LEU A 123 -7.63 3.42 10.74
C LEU A 123 -7.52 2.87 9.33
N TYR A 124 -7.50 3.75 8.34
CA TYR A 124 -7.51 3.38 6.92
C TYR A 124 -6.89 4.45 6.03
N LEU A 125 -6.70 4.10 4.79
CA LEU A 125 -6.09 4.89 3.75
C LEU A 125 -7.12 5.34 2.71
N VAL A 126 -6.95 6.55 2.17
CA VAL A 126 -7.70 7.02 1.01
C VAL A 126 -6.72 7.53 -0.04
N ALA A 127 -6.72 6.89 -1.20
CA ALA A 127 -5.86 7.32 -2.30
C ALA A 127 -6.24 8.71 -2.78
N CYS A 128 -5.25 9.58 -2.93
CA CYS A 128 -5.45 10.90 -3.50
C CYS A 128 -5.52 10.82 -5.03
N PRO A 129 -6.23 11.74 -5.70
CA PRO A 129 -6.20 11.83 -7.15
C PRO A 129 -4.79 12.12 -7.65
N GLU A 130 -4.49 11.73 -8.88
CA GLU A 130 -3.16 11.87 -9.49
C GLU A 130 -2.60 13.31 -9.43
N SER A 131 -3.49 14.31 -9.54
CA SER A 131 -3.12 15.73 -9.47
C SER A 131 -2.55 16.16 -8.12
N LEU A 132 -2.93 15.52 -7.04
CA LEU A 132 -2.42 15.76 -5.68
C LEU A 132 -1.30 14.75 -5.35
N GLY A 133 -1.50 13.51 -5.76
CA GLY A 133 -0.61 12.40 -5.46
C GLY A 133 -0.65 11.96 -3.99
N GLY A 134 -0.07 10.80 -3.71
CA GLY A 134 0.03 10.29 -2.35
C GLY A 134 -1.27 9.74 -1.77
N VAL A 135 -1.37 9.71 -0.46
CA VAL A 135 -2.45 9.07 0.29
C VAL A 135 -2.85 9.89 1.51
N LEU A 136 -4.12 9.88 1.85
CA LEU A 136 -4.64 10.37 3.13
C LEU A 136 -4.68 9.20 4.13
N VAL A 137 -4.07 9.41 5.28
CA VAL A 137 -4.19 8.55 6.45
C VAL A 137 -5.27 9.13 7.34
N VAL A 138 -6.28 8.33 7.64
CA VAL A 138 -7.42 8.71 8.45
C VAL A 138 -7.29 8.13 9.84
N THR A 139 -7.34 9.00 10.84
CA THR A 139 -7.41 8.63 12.25
C THR A 139 -8.69 9.18 12.88
N PRO A 140 -9.10 8.76 14.06
CA PRO A 140 -10.28 9.29 14.74
C PRO A 140 -10.21 10.80 15.01
N SER A 141 -9.00 11.34 15.11
CA SER A 141 -8.79 12.73 15.57
C SER A 141 -8.05 13.61 14.58
N SER A 142 -7.48 13.03 13.51
CA SER A 142 -6.69 13.77 12.53
C SER A 142 -6.76 13.16 11.13
N LEU A 143 -6.47 13.97 10.13
CA LEU A 143 -6.25 13.58 8.76
C LEU A 143 -4.82 13.96 8.37
N MET A 144 -4.07 13.03 7.82
CA MET A 144 -2.67 13.25 7.43
C MET A 144 -2.48 12.88 5.96
N HIS A 145 -1.93 13.81 5.18
CA HIS A 145 -1.54 13.56 3.79
C HIS A 145 -0.07 13.21 3.72
N LEU A 146 0.23 12.06 3.16
CA LEU A 146 1.58 11.59 2.85
C LEU A 146 1.77 11.66 1.33
N ASP A 147 2.74 12.45 0.89
CA ASP A 147 3.08 12.57 -0.52
C ASP A 147 4.10 11.51 -0.98
N GLN A 148 4.45 11.54 -2.26
CA GLN A 148 5.40 10.61 -2.88
C GLN A 148 6.86 10.86 -2.45
N THR A 149 7.13 11.95 -1.73
CA THR A 149 8.46 12.32 -1.24
C THR A 149 8.64 12.05 0.26
N ALA A 150 7.73 11.27 0.84
CA ALA A 150 7.64 11.00 2.29
C ALA A 150 7.32 12.23 3.15
N ARG A 151 6.94 13.36 2.54
CA ARG A 151 6.51 14.54 3.28
C ARG A 151 5.09 14.34 3.79
N MET A 152 4.90 14.62 5.06
CA MET A 152 3.61 14.51 5.71
C MET A 152 3.09 15.86 6.17
N VAL A 153 1.81 16.12 5.93
CA VAL A 153 1.08 17.29 6.43
C VAL A 153 -0.21 16.79 7.05
N GLY A 154 -0.51 17.24 8.25
CA GLY A 154 -1.70 16.80 8.96
C GLY A 154 -2.56 17.96 9.45
N VAL A 155 -3.83 17.65 9.66
CA VAL A 155 -4.81 18.56 10.24
C VAL A 155 -5.59 17.87 11.36
N SER A 156 -5.79 18.57 12.46
CA SER A 156 -6.66 18.14 13.55
C SER A 156 -8.12 18.24 13.16
N VAL A 157 -8.90 17.20 13.48
CA VAL A 157 -10.34 17.16 13.20
C VAL A 157 -11.15 17.48 14.45
N ASN A 158 -10.58 17.24 15.64
CA ASN A 158 -11.24 17.50 16.93
C ASN A 158 -10.22 17.79 18.04
N GLY A 159 -10.71 18.21 19.23
CA GLY A 159 -9.88 18.55 20.38
C GLY A 159 -9.17 17.38 21.07
N TRP A 160 -9.35 16.13 20.61
CA TRP A 160 -8.68 14.95 21.17
C TRP A 160 -7.31 14.70 20.54
N THR A 161 -6.97 15.42 19.49
CA THR A 161 -5.71 15.25 18.75
C THR A 161 -4.50 15.40 19.65
N ASP A 162 -4.49 16.37 20.56
CA ASP A 162 -3.39 16.61 21.50
C ASP A 162 -3.15 15.42 22.45
N GLN A 163 -4.17 14.59 22.67
CA GLN A 163 -4.06 13.41 23.52
C GLN A 163 -3.53 12.19 22.75
N THR A 164 -3.84 12.08 21.47
CA THR A 164 -3.46 10.95 20.63
C THR A 164 -2.17 11.21 19.84
N THR A 165 -1.94 12.44 19.41
CA THR A 165 -0.82 12.82 18.53
C THR A 165 -0.16 14.16 18.91
N PRO A 166 0.30 14.33 20.16
CA PRO A 166 0.80 15.63 20.65
C PRO A 166 2.02 16.16 19.88
N ASP A 167 2.78 15.29 19.22
CA ASP A 167 4.08 15.64 18.61
C ASP A 167 4.03 15.71 17.06
N ILE A 168 2.90 15.50 16.44
CA ILE A 168 2.73 15.73 15.02
C ILE A 168 2.24 17.17 14.91
N GLY A 169 3.08 18.10 14.46
CA GLY A 169 2.75 19.52 14.29
C GLY A 169 1.53 19.76 13.40
N LEU A 170 0.38 19.30 13.85
CA LEU A 170 -0.92 19.45 13.17
C LEU A 170 -1.36 20.92 13.29
N ARG A 171 -1.85 21.45 12.21
CA ARG A 171 -2.39 22.81 12.13
C ARG A 171 -3.91 22.82 12.25
#